data_973e31bf748d68ecf24bf4131f6e9481
#
_entry.id   973e31bf748d68ecf24bf4131f6e9481
#
_cell.length_a   1.000
_cell.length_b   1.000
_cell.length_c   1.000
_cell.angle_alpha   90.00
_cell.angle_beta   90.00
_cell.angle_gamma   90.00
#
_symmetry.space_group_name_H-M   'P 1'
#
loop_
_entity.id
_entity.type
_entity.pdbx_description
1 polymer ?
#
loop_
_entity_poly.entity_id
_entity_poly.type
_entity_poly.pdbx_seq_one_letter_code
_entity_poly.pdbx_strand_id
1 'polypeptide(L)'
;MSHAADPAQNKLQISAVSAAMMAIGALAIVFFILTVANDEAIQLALNWTPSDEDPQAPSFLLIYLERFGIIVSALFAFLGAAFIVIGRRLRGGNIRVAYWARIAILWLGMGLVAYIALTVFNFVNSAAMAREAVDLAGMSAAIAPAAIVTLIAFGLWYWFDRNIDRLFRGEDSLRGRETRLAWNLLIPTLTIFVLVAARPLEQTFVRSLTDKRFAGGAVPQFVGLENYLNLLTFRIDTVACRKSVTDGPCDTRANGSIRWESIDRELLRAGYRTIVNIPVGGDQSAAISGLDDDFIEAIITTVIFTVISVALELLIGLFMAMVVNSKFRGRGAMRAVMLVPWAIPTVISARLWELMLKDTSAGIFNKILLDLNAIEAPLAWLSDPSLQIPTAIIVDVWKTAPFMALLLLAGLQVIPGDLYEAASVDGANPIRRFFSITLPLLRPAIAIALIFRTLDALRVFDLFNVLFGRQQLSMATYNFETLVSNQQDGYASAISVIIFIFISVFAFIYVRLLNVES
;
A
#
# COMPACT_ATOMS: atom_id res chain seq x y z
N MET A 1 3.39 44.51 -40.19
CA MET A 1 4.27 43.87 -41.20
C MET A 1 4.84 42.62 -40.60
N SER A 2 4.22 41.45 -40.81
CA SER A 2 4.74 40.18 -40.37
C SER A 2 5.86 39.75 -41.31
N HIS A 3 7.09 39.72 -40.86
CA HIS A 3 8.17 39.06 -41.57
C HIS A 3 7.77 37.60 -41.79
N ALA A 4 7.33 37.26 -42.99
CA ALA A 4 7.18 35.88 -43.41
C ALA A 4 8.58 35.26 -43.37
N ALA A 5 8.83 34.41 -42.41
CA ALA A 5 10.12 33.74 -42.28
C ALA A 5 10.38 32.88 -43.51
N ASP A 6 11.62 32.94 -44.04
CA ASP A 6 12.08 32.19 -45.20
C ASP A 6 11.76 30.70 -45.04
N PRO A 7 11.07 30.05 -45.99
CA PRO A 7 10.75 28.61 -45.91
C PRO A 7 11.96 27.71 -45.74
N ALA A 8 13.12 28.14 -46.25
CA ALA A 8 14.38 27.42 -46.10
C ALA A 8 14.88 27.47 -44.65
N GLN A 9 14.78 28.63 -43.98
CA GLN A 9 15.15 28.83 -42.61
C GLN A 9 14.25 28.02 -41.62
N ASN A 10 12.95 27.93 -41.92
CA ASN A 10 12.01 27.12 -41.17
C ASN A 10 12.33 25.61 -41.27
N LYS A 11 12.67 25.10 -42.44
CA LYS A 11 13.10 23.72 -42.64
C LYS A 11 14.38 23.40 -41.89
N LEU A 12 15.34 24.33 -41.87
CA LEU A 12 16.60 24.16 -41.12
C LEU A 12 16.35 24.06 -39.61
N GLN A 13 15.50 24.92 -39.05
CA GLN A 13 15.14 24.92 -37.65
C GLN A 13 14.43 23.60 -37.22
N ILE A 14 13.45 23.14 -38.02
CA ILE A 14 12.77 21.86 -37.79
C ILE A 14 13.75 20.70 -37.85
N SER A 15 14.70 20.70 -38.79
CA SER A 15 15.72 19.66 -38.92
C SER A 15 16.68 19.64 -37.74
N ALA A 16 17.10 20.81 -37.26
CA ALA A 16 18.00 20.94 -36.11
C ALA A 16 17.33 20.42 -34.82
N VAL A 17 16.09 20.81 -34.54
CA VAL A 17 15.34 20.34 -33.38
C VAL A 17 15.03 18.84 -33.46
N SER A 18 14.69 18.33 -34.67
CA SER A 18 14.55 16.88 -34.90
C SER A 18 15.83 16.12 -34.58
N ALA A 19 16.98 16.61 -35.03
CA ALA A 19 18.28 16.01 -34.74
C ALA A 19 18.61 16.05 -33.25
N ALA A 20 18.36 17.18 -32.58
CA ALA A 20 18.54 17.32 -31.15
C ALA A 20 17.69 16.32 -30.35
N MET A 21 16.43 16.16 -30.68
CA MET A 21 15.55 15.18 -30.04
C MET A 21 16.03 13.73 -30.23
N MET A 22 16.42 13.37 -31.44
CA MET A 22 16.96 12.02 -31.69
C MET A 22 18.27 11.80 -30.92
N ALA A 23 19.13 12.80 -30.84
CA ALA A 23 20.36 12.74 -30.05
C ALA A 23 20.09 12.58 -28.56
N ILE A 24 19.14 13.33 -28.00
CA ILE A 24 18.70 13.21 -26.60
C ILE A 24 18.20 11.77 -26.33
N GLY A 25 17.38 11.21 -27.22
CA GLY A 25 16.87 9.86 -27.07
C GLY A 25 17.99 8.80 -27.10
N ALA A 26 18.92 8.91 -28.04
CA ALA A 26 20.07 8.02 -28.12
C ALA A 26 20.99 8.15 -26.90
N LEU A 27 21.28 9.40 -26.48
CA LEU A 27 22.11 9.67 -25.29
C LEU A 27 21.47 9.14 -24.00
N ALA A 28 20.14 9.21 -23.86
CA ALA A 28 19.45 8.67 -22.70
C ALA A 28 19.62 7.14 -22.60
N ILE A 29 19.53 6.43 -23.71
CA ILE A 29 19.75 4.97 -23.75
C ILE A 29 21.21 4.64 -23.45
N VAL A 30 22.16 5.33 -24.10
CA VAL A 30 23.60 5.12 -23.87
C VAL A 30 23.97 5.44 -22.40
N PHE A 31 23.46 6.54 -21.88
CA PHE A 31 23.68 6.94 -20.48
C PHE A 31 23.18 5.84 -19.52
N PHE A 32 21.97 5.31 -19.74
CA PHE A 32 21.44 4.23 -18.92
C PHE A 32 22.33 2.98 -18.99
N ILE A 33 22.75 2.56 -20.20
CA ILE A 33 23.64 1.40 -20.39
C ILE A 33 24.97 1.62 -19.66
N LEU A 34 25.57 2.82 -19.77
CA LEU A 34 26.82 3.15 -19.09
C LEU A 34 26.65 3.18 -17.56
N THR A 35 25.52 3.67 -17.07
CA THR A 35 25.22 3.67 -15.62
C THR A 35 25.15 2.24 -15.08
N VAL A 36 24.48 1.34 -15.80
CA VAL A 36 24.42 -0.07 -15.43
C VAL A 36 25.81 -0.71 -15.51
N ALA A 37 26.54 -0.45 -16.59
CA ALA A 37 27.88 -1.04 -16.80
C ALA A 37 28.93 -0.56 -15.77
N ASN A 38 28.81 0.64 -15.24
CA ASN A 38 29.75 1.19 -14.26
C ASN A 38 29.30 1.05 -12.81
N ASP A 39 28.17 0.39 -12.53
CA ASP A 39 27.74 0.14 -11.16
C ASP A 39 28.68 -0.84 -10.46
N GLU A 40 29.19 -0.46 -9.29
CA GLU A 40 30.18 -1.24 -8.54
C GLU A 40 29.69 -2.66 -8.20
N ALA A 41 28.42 -2.81 -7.80
CA ALA A 41 27.86 -4.10 -7.46
C ALA A 41 27.72 -5.01 -8.70
N ILE A 42 27.38 -4.42 -9.86
CA ILE A 42 27.36 -5.13 -11.14
C ILE A 42 28.78 -5.55 -11.54
N GLN A 43 29.76 -4.67 -11.40
CA GLN A 43 31.17 -4.97 -11.70
C GLN A 43 31.74 -6.04 -10.76
N LEU A 44 31.41 -6.01 -9.47
CA LEU A 44 31.78 -7.05 -8.52
C LEU A 44 31.19 -8.41 -8.91
N ALA A 45 29.93 -8.44 -9.35
CA ALA A 45 29.28 -9.67 -9.80
C ALA A 45 29.90 -10.23 -11.09
N LEU A 46 30.27 -9.36 -12.04
CA LEU A 46 30.88 -9.76 -13.31
C LEU A 46 32.32 -10.25 -13.16
N ASN A 47 33.08 -9.67 -12.22
CA ASN A 47 34.48 -9.99 -11.96
C ASN A 47 34.70 -10.91 -10.77
N TRP A 48 33.61 -11.51 -10.25
CA TRP A 48 33.64 -12.37 -9.09
C TRP A 48 34.53 -13.62 -9.33
N THR A 49 35.33 -13.94 -8.33
CA THR A 49 36.14 -15.15 -8.30
C THR A 49 35.83 -15.93 -7.02
N PRO A 50 35.68 -17.26 -7.08
CA PRO A 50 35.42 -18.09 -5.90
C PRO A 50 36.50 -17.89 -4.84
N SER A 51 36.05 -17.70 -3.59
CA SER A 51 36.90 -17.70 -2.40
C SER A 51 36.40 -18.71 -1.39
N ASP A 52 37.26 -19.13 -0.45
CA ASP A 52 36.86 -20.07 0.61
C ASP A 52 35.77 -19.52 1.53
N GLU A 53 35.66 -18.18 1.62
CA GLU A 53 34.65 -17.49 2.44
C GLU A 53 33.32 -17.31 1.69
N ASP A 54 33.34 -17.23 0.36
CA ASP A 54 32.14 -17.04 -0.46
C ASP A 54 32.21 -17.86 -1.76
N PRO A 55 31.79 -19.14 -1.72
CA PRO A 55 31.91 -20.05 -2.86
C PRO A 55 30.83 -19.82 -3.93
N GLN A 56 29.80 -19.03 -3.67
CA GLN A 56 28.67 -18.84 -4.58
C GLN A 56 28.74 -17.49 -5.31
N ALA A 57 28.65 -17.54 -6.65
CA ALA A 57 28.62 -16.34 -7.47
C ALA A 57 27.36 -15.49 -7.18
N PRO A 58 27.51 -14.19 -6.96
CA PRO A 58 26.36 -13.31 -6.82
C PRO A 58 25.55 -13.27 -8.12
N SER A 59 24.23 -13.36 -8.01
CA SER A 59 23.35 -13.34 -9.17
C SER A 59 23.33 -11.94 -9.80
N PHE A 60 23.94 -11.79 -10.99
CA PHE A 60 23.88 -10.55 -11.78
C PHE A 60 22.45 -10.05 -11.95
N LEU A 61 21.50 -10.96 -12.25
CA LEU A 61 20.11 -10.59 -12.47
C LEU A 61 19.47 -9.99 -11.21
N LEU A 62 19.73 -10.55 -10.03
CA LEU A 62 19.19 -10.03 -8.77
C LEU A 62 19.76 -8.65 -8.46
N ILE A 63 21.05 -8.46 -8.58
CA ILE A 63 21.71 -7.16 -8.36
C ILE A 63 21.13 -6.12 -9.32
N TYR A 64 20.98 -6.48 -10.60
CA TYR A 64 20.37 -5.59 -11.59
C TYR A 64 18.94 -5.20 -11.24
N LEU A 65 18.10 -6.17 -10.88
CA LEU A 65 16.70 -5.94 -10.52
C LEU A 65 16.58 -5.10 -9.24
N GLU A 66 17.44 -5.34 -8.27
CA GLU A 66 17.43 -4.57 -7.02
C GLU A 66 17.90 -3.13 -7.23
N ARG A 67 18.97 -2.91 -8.02
CA ARG A 67 19.56 -1.60 -8.28
C ARG A 67 18.75 -0.76 -9.26
N PHE A 68 18.46 -1.32 -10.42
CA PHE A 68 17.84 -0.60 -11.53
C PHE A 68 16.36 -0.97 -11.71
N GLY A 69 16.02 -2.26 -11.65
CA GLY A 69 14.67 -2.78 -11.82
C GLY A 69 14.17 -2.72 -13.26
N ILE A 70 13.04 -3.39 -13.47
CA ILE A 70 12.37 -3.45 -14.77
C ILE A 70 11.68 -2.11 -15.08
N ILE A 71 11.03 -1.50 -14.08
CA ILE A 71 10.26 -0.26 -14.26
C ILE A 71 11.16 0.90 -14.73
N VAL A 72 12.28 1.13 -14.03
CA VAL A 72 13.21 2.20 -14.40
C VAL A 72 13.85 1.92 -15.75
N SER A 73 14.26 0.67 -16.00
CA SER A 73 14.84 0.25 -17.27
C SER A 73 13.88 0.44 -18.44
N ALA A 74 12.62 -0.01 -18.27
CA ALA A 74 11.57 0.17 -19.28
C ALA A 74 11.24 1.65 -19.52
N LEU A 75 11.26 2.48 -18.46
CA LEU A 75 11.04 3.93 -18.58
C LEU A 75 12.13 4.58 -19.44
N PHE A 76 13.41 4.30 -19.17
CA PHE A 76 14.51 4.83 -19.96
C PHE A 76 14.48 4.36 -21.41
N ALA A 77 14.23 3.06 -21.65
CA ALA A 77 14.08 2.52 -22.99
C ALA A 77 12.92 3.15 -23.75
N PHE A 78 11.75 3.26 -23.11
CA PHE A 78 10.56 3.87 -23.69
C PHE A 78 10.77 5.37 -24.01
N LEU A 79 11.30 6.14 -23.06
CA LEU A 79 11.58 7.57 -23.28
C LEU A 79 12.60 7.76 -24.41
N GLY A 80 13.70 6.99 -24.39
CA GLY A 80 14.72 7.05 -25.44
C GLY A 80 14.13 6.73 -26.82
N ALA A 81 13.36 5.64 -26.95
CA ALA A 81 12.68 5.27 -28.18
C ALA A 81 11.65 6.33 -28.62
N ALA A 82 10.85 6.84 -27.67
CA ALA A 82 9.87 7.89 -27.94
C ALA A 82 10.53 9.16 -28.50
N PHE A 83 11.62 9.63 -27.91
CA PHE A 83 12.38 10.78 -28.38
C PHE A 83 12.91 10.57 -29.81
N ILE A 84 13.44 9.39 -30.13
CA ILE A 84 13.95 9.04 -31.46
C ILE A 84 12.79 9.04 -32.49
N VAL A 85 11.66 8.38 -32.16
CA VAL A 85 10.51 8.27 -33.07
C VAL A 85 9.84 9.65 -33.29
N ILE A 86 9.63 10.40 -32.22
CA ILE A 86 9.05 11.75 -32.31
C ILE A 86 10.00 12.66 -33.10
N GLY A 87 11.29 12.65 -32.78
CA GLY A 87 12.30 13.41 -33.50
C GLY A 87 12.28 13.12 -35.00
N ARG A 88 12.24 11.84 -35.40
CA ARG A 88 12.14 11.44 -36.82
C ARG A 88 10.87 11.96 -37.49
N ARG A 89 9.72 11.87 -36.79
CA ARG A 89 8.41 12.33 -37.34
C ARG A 89 8.31 13.86 -37.38
N LEU A 90 9.03 14.59 -36.55
CA LEU A 90 9.08 16.05 -36.55
C LEU A 90 9.54 16.64 -37.90
N ARG A 91 10.42 15.94 -38.64
CA ARG A 91 10.88 16.34 -39.98
C ARG A 91 9.73 16.57 -40.97
N GLY A 92 8.60 15.90 -40.78
CA GLY A 92 7.39 16.10 -41.59
C GLY A 92 6.65 17.40 -41.32
N GLY A 93 7.06 18.21 -40.32
CA GLY A 93 6.48 19.51 -40.00
C GLY A 93 5.05 19.48 -39.47
N ASN A 94 4.59 18.32 -38.98
CA ASN A 94 3.22 18.14 -38.48
C ASN A 94 3.07 18.72 -37.07
N ILE A 95 2.11 19.62 -36.88
CA ILE A 95 1.85 20.29 -35.60
C ILE A 95 1.51 19.31 -34.45
N ARG A 96 0.78 18.23 -34.74
CA ARG A 96 0.44 17.22 -33.70
C ARG A 96 1.70 16.56 -33.15
N VAL A 97 2.67 16.26 -33.99
CA VAL A 97 3.95 15.66 -33.56
C VAL A 97 4.75 16.65 -32.74
N ALA A 98 4.74 17.95 -33.10
CA ALA A 98 5.42 18.99 -32.35
C ALA A 98 4.86 19.15 -30.92
N TYR A 99 3.56 19.02 -30.74
CA TYR A 99 2.94 19.00 -29.42
C TYR A 99 3.34 17.77 -28.58
N TRP A 100 3.44 16.59 -29.19
CA TRP A 100 3.96 15.41 -28.48
C TRP A 100 5.45 15.55 -28.12
N ALA A 101 6.23 16.17 -28.99
CA ALA A 101 7.62 16.52 -28.69
C ALA A 101 7.73 17.42 -27.45
N ARG A 102 6.90 18.45 -27.38
CA ARG A 102 6.84 19.36 -26.22
C ARG A 102 6.51 18.62 -24.92
N ILE A 103 5.55 17.69 -24.96
CA ILE A 103 5.19 16.85 -23.80
C ILE A 103 6.36 15.95 -23.40
N ALA A 104 6.99 15.27 -24.35
CA ALA A 104 8.14 14.40 -24.07
C ALA A 104 9.31 15.16 -23.41
N ILE A 105 9.59 16.37 -23.89
CA ILE A 105 10.63 17.25 -23.30
C ILE A 105 10.27 17.67 -21.88
N LEU A 106 9.00 17.98 -21.61
CA LEU A 106 8.52 18.30 -20.26
C LEU A 106 8.73 17.11 -19.31
N TRP A 107 8.39 15.90 -19.77
CA TRP A 107 8.64 14.66 -19.03
C TRP A 107 10.10 14.47 -18.66
N LEU A 108 10.99 14.66 -19.63
CA LEU A 108 12.42 14.57 -19.39
C LEU A 108 12.87 15.59 -18.33
N GLY A 109 12.44 16.86 -18.47
CA GLY A 109 12.78 17.92 -17.52
C GLY A 109 12.30 17.62 -16.10
N MET A 110 11.05 17.17 -15.94
CA MET A 110 10.48 16.82 -14.64
C MET A 110 11.17 15.60 -14.01
N GLY A 111 11.46 14.57 -14.82
CA GLY A 111 12.19 13.38 -14.35
C GLY A 111 13.60 13.71 -13.86
N LEU A 112 14.30 14.59 -14.56
CA LEU A 112 15.63 15.05 -14.14
C LEU A 112 15.59 15.93 -12.88
N VAL A 113 14.58 16.78 -12.71
CA VAL A 113 14.38 17.52 -11.45
C VAL A 113 14.16 16.56 -10.29
N ALA A 114 13.33 15.53 -10.48
CA ALA A 114 13.11 14.50 -9.46
C ALA A 114 14.40 13.72 -9.15
N TYR A 115 15.18 13.36 -10.17
CA TYR A 115 16.49 12.72 -9.98
C TYR A 115 17.45 13.60 -9.15
N ILE A 116 17.55 14.89 -9.48
CA ILE A 116 18.39 15.84 -8.73
C ILE A 116 17.94 15.90 -7.26
N ALA A 117 16.62 16.03 -7.02
CA ALA A 117 16.08 16.10 -5.68
C ALA A 117 16.37 14.82 -4.86
N LEU A 118 16.21 13.64 -5.46
CA LEU A 118 16.53 12.36 -4.82
C LEU A 118 18.02 12.20 -4.55
N THR A 119 18.87 12.64 -5.47
CA THR A 119 20.32 12.60 -5.30
C THR A 119 20.76 13.50 -4.14
N VAL A 120 20.26 14.74 -4.06
CA VAL A 120 20.52 15.64 -2.92
C VAL A 120 20.05 15.00 -1.61
N PHE A 121 18.83 14.47 -1.59
CA PHE A 121 18.28 13.81 -0.41
C PHE A 121 19.17 12.64 0.05
N ASN A 122 19.63 11.80 -0.87
CA ASN A 122 20.48 10.66 -0.54
C ASN A 122 21.82 11.09 0.04
N PHE A 123 22.50 12.09 -0.55
CA PHE A 123 23.77 12.61 -0.01
C PHE A 123 23.59 13.21 1.38
N VAL A 124 22.55 13.99 1.60
CA VAL A 124 22.25 14.60 2.91
C VAL A 124 21.91 13.53 3.94
N ASN A 125 21.09 12.55 3.59
CA ASN A 125 20.68 11.49 4.49
C ASN A 125 21.86 10.56 4.87
N SER A 126 22.72 10.21 3.91
CA SER A 126 23.91 9.40 4.16
C SER A 126 24.89 10.12 5.09
N ALA A 127 25.13 11.40 4.88
CA ALA A 127 25.97 12.22 5.75
C ALA A 127 25.38 12.33 7.18
N ALA A 128 24.07 12.50 7.30
CA ALA A 128 23.38 12.56 8.59
C ALA A 128 23.48 11.24 9.35
N MET A 129 23.33 10.10 8.67
CA MET A 129 23.47 8.76 9.27
C MET A 129 24.91 8.47 9.71
N ALA A 130 25.90 8.85 8.90
CA ALA A 130 27.31 8.68 9.21
C ALA A 130 27.82 9.70 10.25
N ARG A 131 27.03 10.72 10.58
CA ARG A 131 27.44 11.90 11.39
C ARG A 131 28.67 12.63 10.81
N GLU A 132 28.75 12.65 9.50
CA GLU A 132 29.81 13.28 8.73
C GLU A 132 29.28 14.51 7.98
N ALA A 133 30.20 15.35 7.48
CA ALA A 133 29.84 16.46 6.61
C ALA A 133 29.38 15.93 5.23
N VAL A 134 28.41 16.63 4.60
CA VAL A 134 27.96 16.28 3.26
C VAL A 134 29.11 16.42 2.26
N ASP A 135 29.37 15.36 1.48
CA ASP A 135 30.32 15.41 0.37
C ASP A 135 29.77 16.30 -0.76
N LEU A 136 30.08 17.60 -0.70
CA LEU A 136 29.63 18.58 -1.69
C LEU A 136 30.29 18.37 -3.06
N ALA A 137 31.50 17.84 -3.11
CA ALA A 137 32.21 17.60 -4.36
C ALA A 137 31.57 16.42 -5.12
N GLY A 138 31.36 15.29 -4.46
CA GLY A 138 30.67 14.13 -5.02
C GLY A 138 29.23 14.44 -5.42
N MET A 139 28.49 15.14 -4.55
CA MET A 139 27.12 15.59 -4.84
C MET A 139 27.06 16.50 -6.07
N SER A 140 27.95 17.50 -6.18
CA SER A 140 27.96 18.40 -7.33
C SER A 140 28.33 17.69 -8.62
N ALA A 141 29.27 16.75 -8.59
CA ALA A 141 29.65 15.94 -9.73
C ALA A 141 28.48 15.06 -10.23
N ALA A 142 27.69 14.50 -9.32
CA ALA A 142 26.51 13.70 -9.67
C ALA A 142 25.35 14.55 -10.23
N ILE A 143 25.16 15.78 -9.75
CA ILE A 143 24.03 16.65 -10.11
C ILE A 143 24.30 17.48 -11.36
N ALA A 144 25.54 17.97 -11.57
CA ALA A 144 25.85 18.93 -12.63
C ALA A 144 25.43 18.47 -14.04
N PRO A 145 25.68 17.23 -14.49
CA PRO A 145 25.22 16.76 -15.79
C PRO A 145 23.70 16.79 -15.92
N ALA A 146 22.98 16.34 -14.89
CA ALA A 146 21.53 16.33 -14.87
C ALA A 146 20.95 17.75 -14.88
N ALA A 147 21.55 18.68 -14.14
CA ALA A 147 21.14 20.09 -14.13
C ALA A 147 21.30 20.76 -15.49
N ILE A 148 22.43 20.51 -16.19
CA ILE A 148 22.65 21.03 -17.55
C ILE A 148 21.59 20.51 -18.52
N VAL A 149 21.32 19.18 -18.51
CA VAL A 149 20.30 18.58 -19.38
C VAL A 149 18.91 19.10 -19.03
N THR A 150 18.61 19.35 -17.76
CA THR A 150 17.36 19.95 -17.30
C THR A 150 17.18 21.35 -17.86
N LEU A 151 18.20 22.19 -17.80
CA LEU A 151 18.15 23.54 -18.37
C LEU A 151 17.94 23.50 -19.89
N ILE A 152 18.61 22.59 -20.60
CA ILE A 152 18.41 22.39 -22.04
C ILE A 152 16.99 21.93 -22.33
N ALA A 153 16.46 20.98 -21.56
CA ALA A 153 15.09 20.48 -21.73
C ALA A 153 14.05 21.58 -21.54
N PHE A 154 14.15 22.38 -20.49
CA PHE A 154 13.22 23.51 -20.27
C PHE A 154 13.42 24.62 -21.30
N GLY A 155 14.64 24.87 -21.74
CA GLY A 155 14.92 25.80 -22.86
C GLY A 155 14.26 25.35 -24.16
N LEU A 156 14.36 24.08 -24.53
CA LEU A 156 13.68 23.48 -25.68
C LEU A 156 12.17 23.50 -25.51
N TRP A 157 11.64 23.16 -24.33
CA TRP A 157 10.21 23.22 -24.06
C TRP A 157 9.64 24.63 -24.25
N TYR A 158 10.33 25.65 -23.70
CA TYR A 158 9.99 27.06 -23.88
C TYR A 158 10.07 27.51 -25.35
N TRP A 159 11.10 27.05 -26.06
CA TRP A 159 11.23 27.31 -27.49
C TRP A 159 10.07 26.71 -28.30
N PHE A 160 9.67 25.47 -28.03
CA PHE A 160 8.50 24.85 -28.62
C PHE A 160 7.24 25.67 -28.34
N ASP A 161 7.05 26.12 -27.11
CA ASP A 161 5.89 26.90 -26.69
C ASP A 161 5.70 28.16 -27.53
N ARG A 162 6.79 28.84 -27.90
CA ARG A 162 6.76 30.06 -28.69
C ARG A 162 6.73 29.86 -30.18
N ASN A 163 7.21 28.75 -30.71
CA ASN A 163 7.43 28.58 -32.14
C ASN A 163 6.56 27.52 -32.79
N ILE A 164 5.75 26.77 -32.03
CA ILE A 164 5.01 25.61 -32.52
C ILE A 164 4.02 26.02 -33.61
N ASP A 165 3.23 27.06 -33.38
CA ASP A 165 2.20 27.53 -34.34
C ASP A 165 2.80 28.24 -35.56
N ARG A 166 4.05 28.72 -35.46
CA ARG A 166 4.76 29.39 -36.53
C ARG A 166 5.46 28.43 -37.50
N LEU A 167 6.07 27.37 -36.94
CA LEU A 167 6.95 26.48 -37.70
C LEU A 167 6.24 25.22 -38.20
N PHE A 168 5.21 24.76 -37.50
CA PHE A 168 4.56 23.51 -37.81
C PHE A 168 3.18 23.73 -38.41
N ARG A 169 2.81 22.87 -39.37
CA ARG A 169 1.56 22.99 -40.13
C ARG A 169 0.52 21.98 -39.67
N GLY A 170 -0.75 22.37 -39.76
CA GLY A 170 -1.92 21.54 -39.46
C GLY A 170 -2.92 22.25 -38.56
N GLU A 171 -4.13 21.73 -38.52
CA GLU A 171 -5.15 22.22 -37.58
C GLU A 171 -5.09 21.49 -36.27
N ASP A 172 -5.16 22.26 -35.20
CA ASP A 172 -5.24 21.74 -33.82
C ASP A 172 -6.72 21.65 -33.44
N SER A 173 -7.21 20.43 -33.23
CA SER A 173 -8.58 20.19 -32.79
C SER A 173 -8.75 20.55 -31.31
N LEU A 174 -9.95 21.00 -30.88
CA LEU A 174 -10.31 21.24 -29.49
C LEU A 174 -9.99 20.01 -28.62
N ARG A 175 -10.33 18.80 -29.08
CA ARG A 175 -10.01 17.54 -28.43
C ARG A 175 -8.49 17.33 -28.24
N GLY A 176 -7.68 17.82 -29.21
CA GLY A 176 -6.22 17.79 -29.08
C GLY A 176 -5.71 18.70 -27.98
N ARG A 177 -6.30 19.88 -27.77
CA ARG A 177 -5.96 20.80 -26.68
C ARG A 177 -6.33 20.26 -25.33
N GLU A 178 -7.53 19.70 -25.19
CA GLU A 178 -7.98 19.05 -23.94
C GLU A 178 -7.08 17.87 -23.56
N THR A 179 -6.76 17.00 -24.53
CA THR A 179 -5.85 15.86 -24.30
C THR A 179 -4.47 16.32 -23.82
N ARG A 180 -3.92 17.37 -24.41
CA ARG A 180 -2.63 17.92 -24.00
C ARG A 180 -2.66 18.55 -22.61
N LEU A 181 -3.73 19.28 -22.27
CA LEU A 181 -3.91 19.84 -20.95
C LEU A 181 -3.97 18.72 -19.91
N ALA A 182 -4.75 17.66 -20.17
CA ALA A 182 -4.84 16.49 -19.32
C ALA A 182 -3.46 15.83 -19.09
N TRP A 183 -2.69 15.61 -20.17
CA TRP A 183 -1.34 15.05 -20.03
C TRP A 183 -0.39 15.96 -19.26
N ASN A 184 -0.40 17.27 -19.50
CA ASN A 184 0.45 18.21 -18.76
C ASN A 184 0.15 18.20 -17.24
N LEU A 185 -1.09 17.96 -16.84
CA LEU A 185 -1.47 17.83 -15.42
C LEU A 185 -1.13 16.45 -14.85
N LEU A 186 -1.26 15.40 -15.65
CA LEU A 186 -1.01 14.02 -15.20
C LEU A 186 0.48 13.68 -15.09
N ILE A 187 1.34 14.28 -15.95
CA ILE A 187 2.76 13.96 -16.00
C ILE A 187 3.46 14.07 -14.63
N PRO A 188 3.37 15.19 -13.89
CA PRO A 188 4.02 15.29 -12.57
C PRO A 188 3.53 14.21 -11.59
N THR A 189 2.21 13.98 -11.57
CA THR A 189 1.61 12.97 -10.70
C THR A 189 2.08 11.56 -11.03
N LEU A 190 2.10 11.20 -12.33
CA LEU A 190 2.60 9.90 -12.78
C LEU A 190 4.10 9.72 -12.50
N THR A 191 4.89 10.78 -12.67
CA THR A 191 6.32 10.74 -12.37
C THR A 191 6.56 10.46 -10.88
N ILE A 192 5.87 11.18 -10.01
CA ILE A 192 5.95 10.95 -8.56
C ILE A 192 5.48 9.53 -8.23
N PHE A 193 4.36 9.09 -8.81
CA PHE A 193 3.84 7.73 -8.58
C PHE A 193 4.85 6.65 -8.97
N VAL A 194 5.49 6.76 -10.15
CA VAL A 194 6.49 5.78 -10.60
C VAL A 194 7.71 5.76 -9.66
N LEU A 195 8.22 6.92 -9.26
CA LEU A 195 9.42 7.00 -8.43
C LEU A 195 9.18 6.62 -6.97
N VAL A 196 8.03 7.02 -6.40
CA VAL A 196 7.77 6.88 -4.96
C VAL A 196 6.96 5.61 -4.63
N ALA A 197 6.12 5.12 -5.53
CA ALA A 197 5.27 3.95 -5.29
C ALA A 197 5.69 2.72 -6.11
N ALA A 198 5.77 2.84 -7.43
CA ALA A 198 5.97 1.67 -8.28
C ALA A 198 7.35 1.02 -8.08
N ARG A 199 8.40 1.84 -7.93
CA ARG A 199 9.76 1.33 -7.74
C ARG A 199 9.96 0.60 -6.40
N PRO A 200 9.54 1.12 -5.22
CA PRO A 200 9.59 0.36 -3.97
C PRO A 200 8.78 -0.93 -4.02
N LEU A 201 7.60 -0.94 -4.66
CA LEU A 201 6.82 -2.16 -4.84
C LEU A 201 7.57 -3.21 -5.66
N GLU A 202 8.21 -2.82 -6.77
CA GLU A 202 9.06 -3.71 -7.55
C GLU A 202 10.21 -4.27 -6.72
N GLN A 203 10.90 -3.43 -5.93
CA GLN A 203 11.98 -3.88 -5.05
C GLN A 203 11.49 -4.87 -4.00
N THR A 204 10.33 -4.61 -3.38
CA THR A 204 9.72 -5.54 -2.43
C THR A 204 9.44 -6.89 -3.09
N PHE A 205 8.89 -6.89 -4.32
CA PHE A 205 8.66 -8.12 -5.06
C PHE A 205 9.96 -8.88 -5.38
N VAL A 206 11.02 -8.18 -5.82
CA VAL A 206 12.32 -8.82 -6.10
C VAL A 206 12.92 -9.41 -4.81
N ARG A 207 12.90 -8.66 -3.71
CA ARG A 207 13.42 -9.12 -2.41
C ARG A 207 12.65 -10.32 -1.87
N SER A 208 11.36 -10.39 -2.11
CA SER A 208 10.53 -11.53 -1.66
C SER A 208 10.97 -12.88 -2.23
N LEU A 209 11.72 -12.87 -3.33
CA LEU A 209 12.29 -14.06 -3.97
C LEU A 209 13.72 -14.37 -3.49
N THR A 210 14.19 -13.71 -2.42
CA THR A 210 15.55 -13.83 -1.88
C THR A 210 15.54 -14.17 -0.40
N ASP A 211 16.67 -14.64 0.11
CA ASP A 211 16.96 -14.82 1.54
C ASP A 211 17.55 -13.58 2.20
N LYS A 212 17.39 -12.39 1.60
CA LYS A 212 17.98 -11.14 2.06
C LYS A 212 17.69 -10.87 3.54
N ARG A 213 18.74 -10.48 4.28
CA ARG A 213 18.64 -10.02 5.65
C ARG A 213 18.71 -8.50 5.73
N PHE A 214 17.97 -7.91 6.67
CA PHE A 214 17.89 -6.46 6.85
C PHE A 214 19.23 -5.85 7.30
N ALA A 215 19.91 -6.52 8.24
CA ALA A 215 21.21 -6.12 8.72
C ALA A 215 22.20 -7.28 8.49
N GLY A 216 22.80 -7.36 7.32
CA GLY A 216 23.81 -8.38 7.00
C GLY A 216 24.61 -7.99 5.76
N GLY A 217 25.91 -8.24 5.80
CA GLY A 217 26.81 -8.07 4.65
C GLY A 217 26.79 -9.24 3.65
N ALA A 218 26.00 -10.29 3.92
CA ALA A 218 25.91 -11.44 3.03
C ALA A 218 25.18 -11.07 1.74
N VAL A 219 25.70 -11.57 0.62
CA VAL A 219 25.09 -11.39 -0.70
C VAL A 219 23.77 -12.18 -0.75
N PRO A 220 22.62 -11.54 -1.05
CA PRO A 220 21.35 -12.22 -1.11
C PRO A 220 21.33 -13.32 -2.16
N GLN A 221 20.84 -14.51 -1.78
CA GLN A 221 20.67 -15.62 -2.71
C GLN A 221 19.23 -15.68 -3.22
N PHE A 222 19.07 -16.18 -4.44
CA PHE A 222 17.75 -16.37 -5.02
C PHE A 222 17.14 -17.69 -4.51
N VAL A 223 16.08 -17.58 -3.71
CA VAL A 223 15.35 -18.73 -3.18
C VAL A 223 14.02 -18.99 -3.91
N GLY A 224 13.71 -18.20 -4.92
CA GLY A 224 12.48 -18.35 -5.71
C GLY A 224 11.22 -18.20 -4.85
N LEU A 225 10.33 -19.19 -4.89
CA LEU A 225 9.06 -19.17 -4.16
C LEU A 225 9.13 -19.81 -2.76
N GLU A 226 10.31 -20.15 -2.26
CA GLU A 226 10.45 -20.83 -0.96
C GLU A 226 9.83 -20.04 0.19
N ASN A 227 10.05 -18.72 0.23
CA ASN A 227 9.42 -17.85 1.24
C ASN A 227 7.89 -17.96 1.22
N TYR A 228 7.29 -18.00 0.03
CA TYR A 228 5.83 -18.14 -0.11
C TYR A 228 5.33 -19.51 0.27
N LEU A 229 6.10 -20.57 -0.07
CA LEU A 229 5.75 -21.93 0.32
C LEU A 229 5.79 -22.06 1.84
N ASN A 230 6.80 -21.53 2.50
CA ASN A 230 6.92 -21.56 3.96
C ASN A 230 5.76 -20.81 4.64
N LEU A 231 5.33 -19.67 4.08
CA LEU A 231 4.23 -18.85 4.60
C LEU A 231 2.84 -19.49 4.40
N LEU A 232 2.63 -20.17 3.25
CA LEU A 232 1.29 -20.58 2.81
C LEU A 232 1.08 -22.10 2.84
N THR A 233 2.11 -22.89 3.15
CA THR A 233 1.95 -24.35 3.24
C THR A 233 1.22 -24.71 4.52
N PHE A 234 0.03 -25.28 4.35
CA PHE A 234 -0.77 -25.81 5.44
C PHE A 234 -1.21 -27.24 5.15
N ARG A 235 -1.52 -27.96 6.20
CA ARG A 235 -1.98 -29.33 6.19
C ARG A 235 -3.18 -29.48 7.08
N ILE A 236 -4.04 -30.43 6.73
CA ILE A 236 -5.20 -30.80 7.55
C ILE A 236 -5.03 -32.28 7.89
N ASP A 237 -4.81 -32.55 9.16
CA ASP A 237 -4.65 -33.91 9.69
C ASP A 237 -5.77 -34.18 10.70
N THR A 238 -6.22 -35.44 10.77
CA THR A 238 -7.20 -35.82 11.78
C THR A 238 -6.48 -36.24 13.04
N VAL A 239 -6.78 -35.59 14.16
CA VAL A 239 -6.22 -35.92 15.48
C VAL A 239 -7.33 -36.36 16.44
N ALA A 240 -7.01 -37.29 17.32
CA ALA A 240 -7.91 -37.74 18.36
C ALA A 240 -7.91 -36.78 19.57
N CYS A 241 -8.95 -36.82 20.37
CA CYS A 241 -8.91 -36.14 21.66
C CYS A 241 -7.98 -36.88 22.63
N ARG A 242 -7.27 -36.12 23.45
CA ARG A 242 -6.45 -36.70 24.51
C ARG A 242 -7.33 -37.28 25.59
N LYS A 243 -7.03 -38.54 26.02
CA LYS A 243 -7.72 -39.22 27.08
C LYS A 243 -6.75 -39.66 28.17
N SER A 244 -7.04 -39.32 29.39
CA SER A 244 -6.22 -39.77 30.56
C SER A 244 -6.45 -41.24 30.87
N VAL A 245 -7.62 -41.81 30.50
CA VAL A 245 -7.98 -43.24 30.62
C VAL A 245 -8.46 -43.71 29.25
N THR A 246 -8.02 -44.87 28.78
CA THR A 246 -8.21 -45.38 27.39
C THR A 246 -9.65 -45.36 26.92
N ASP A 247 -10.63 -45.66 27.79
CA ASP A 247 -12.07 -45.69 27.50
C ASP A 247 -12.83 -44.53 28.17
N GLY A 248 -12.13 -43.52 28.65
CA GLY A 248 -12.70 -42.35 29.34
C GLY A 248 -13.15 -41.23 28.40
N PRO A 249 -13.80 -40.19 28.96
CA PRO A 249 -14.12 -38.99 28.21
C PRO A 249 -12.84 -38.23 27.82
N CYS A 250 -12.96 -37.35 26.78
CA CYS A 250 -11.87 -36.48 26.39
C CYS A 250 -11.46 -35.55 27.53
N ASP A 251 -10.16 -35.37 27.69
CA ASP A 251 -9.60 -34.41 28.65
C ASP A 251 -10.01 -32.99 28.26
N THR A 252 -10.41 -32.19 29.24
CA THR A 252 -10.74 -30.77 29.03
C THR A 252 -9.74 -29.87 29.73
N ARG A 253 -9.55 -28.66 29.20
CA ARG A 253 -8.82 -27.58 29.83
C ARG A 253 -9.69 -26.89 30.90
N ALA A 254 -9.09 -26.05 31.74
CA ALA A 254 -9.81 -25.29 32.78
C ALA A 254 -10.95 -24.42 32.22
N ASN A 255 -10.86 -24.00 30.95
CA ASN A 255 -11.87 -23.23 30.23
C ASN A 255 -12.94 -24.09 29.52
N GLY A 256 -12.98 -25.40 29.77
CA GLY A 256 -13.94 -26.33 29.16
C GLY A 256 -13.61 -26.80 27.75
N SER A 257 -12.56 -26.30 27.11
CA SER A 257 -12.16 -26.75 25.76
C SER A 257 -11.51 -28.12 25.79
N ILE A 258 -11.79 -28.95 24.77
CA ILE A 258 -11.23 -30.31 24.65
C ILE A 258 -9.71 -30.20 24.39
N ARG A 259 -8.94 -31.09 25.00
CA ARG A 259 -7.51 -31.28 24.71
C ARG A 259 -7.36 -32.27 23.57
N TRP A 260 -6.73 -31.82 22.49
CA TRP A 260 -6.43 -32.65 21.34
C TRP A 260 -5.01 -33.20 21.41
N GLU A 261 -4.77 -34.34 20.79
CA GLU A 261 -3.42 -34.87 20.60
C GLU A 261 -2.64 -33.97 19.63
N SER A 262 -1.32 -34.01 19.72
CA SER A 262 -0.46 -33.32 18.76
C SER A 262 -0.47 -34.05 17.41
N ILE A 263 -0.25 -33.33 16.33
CA ILE A 263 0.03 -33.90 15.02
C ILE A 263 1.23 -34.86 15.06
N ASP A 264 1.40 -35.67 14.00
CA ASP A 264 2.47 -36.66 13.93
C ASP A 264 3.85 -36.04 14.25
N ARG A 265 4.68 -36.83 14.93
CA ARG A 265 6.04 -36.41 15.31
C ARG A 265 6.93 -36.11 14.11
N GLU A 266 6.71 -36.75 12.95
CA GLU A 266 7.44 -36.47 11.72
C GLU A 266 7.10 -35.07 11.21
N LEU A 267 5.83 -34.67 11.25
CA LEU A 267 5.38 -33.31 10.87
C LEU A 267 5.92 -32.26 11.82
N LEU A 268 5.92 -32.54 13.13
CA LEU A 268 6.53 -31.64 14.13
C LEU A 268 8.04 -31.44 13.89
N ARG A 269 8.75 -32.50 13.46
CA ARG A 269 10.18 -32.41 13.09
C ARG A 269 10.38 -31.65 11.79
N ALA A 270 9.43 -31.74 10.84
CA ALA A 270 9.43 -30.98 9.60
C ALA A 270 9.06 -29.48 9.80
N GLY A 271 8.79 -29.05 11.04
CA GLY A 271 8.51 -27.65 11.37
C GLY A 271 7.03 -27.29 11.47
N TYR A 272 6.12 -28.21 11.12
CA TYR A 272 4.68 -27.93 11.22
C TYR A 272 4.23 -27.71 12.67
N ARG A 273 3.35 -26.74 12.88
CA ARG A 273 2.69 -26.45 14.17
C ARG A 273 1.19 -26.40 13.97
N THR A 274 0.44 -26.89 14.97
CA THR A 274 -1.03 -26.86 14.92
C THR A 274 -1.53 -25.47 15.25
N ILE A 275 -2.28 -24.89 14.32
CA ILE A 275 -2.88 -23.54 14.39
C ILE A 275 -4.24 -23.63 15.08
N VAL A 276 -5.13 -24.48 14.55
CA VAL A 276 -6.48 -24.64 15.07
C VAL A 276 -6.93 -26.09 14.97
N ASN A 277 -7.70 -26.53 15.96
CA ASN A 277 -8.39 -27.81 15.97
C ASN A 277 -9.90 -27.56 15.79
N ILE A 278 -10.46 -28.09 14.73
CA ILE A 278 -11.91 -27.99 14.42
C ILE A 278 -12.54 -29.35 14.75
N PRO A 279 -13.39 -29.45 15.78
CA PRO A 279 -14.09 -30.69 16.08
C PRO A 279 -14.95 -31.15 14.87
N VAL A 280 -14.72 -32.37 14.40
CA VAL A 280 -15.44 -32.93 13.23
C VAL A 280 -16.56 -33.87 13.67
N GLY A 281 -16.52 -34.28 14.94
CA GLY A 281 -17.52 -35.17 15.55
C GLY A 281 -16.90 -36.34 16.30
N GLY A 282 -17.55 -36.82 17.34
CA GLY A 282 -17.01 -37.83 18.23
C GLY A 282 -15.73 -37.34 18.94
N ASP A 283 -14.75 -38.23 19.01
CA ASP A 283 -13.47 -37.96 19.67
C ASP A 283 -12.38 -37.42 18.69
N GLN A 284 -12.78 -36.89 17.53
CA GLN A 284 -11.87 -36.46 16.46
C GLN A 284 -11.97 -34.99 16.15
N SER A 285 -10.85 -34.40 15.76
CA SER A 285 -10.72 -33.02 15.29
C SER A 285 -9.86 -32.97 14.03
N ALA A 286 -10.22 -32.08 13.13
CA ALA A 286 -9.34 -31.66 12.03
C ALA A 286 -8.34 -30.64 12.57
N ALA A 287 -7.07 -31.04 12.68
CA ALA A 287 -5.97 -30.19 13.06
C ALA A 287 -5.43 -29.50 11.79
N ILE A 288 -5.59 -28.19 11.69
CA ILE A 288 -4.97 -27.39 10.66
C ILE A 288 -3.58 -26.99 11.16
N SER A 289 -2.55 -27.37 10.41
CA SER A 289 -1.14 -27.16 10.76
C SER A 289 -0.42 -26.42 9.64
N GLY A 290 0.49 -25.50 9.96
CA GLY A 290 1.29 -24.75 9.01
C GLY A 290 2.77 -24.80 9.33
N LEU A 291 3.62 -24.45 8.36
CA LEU A 291 5.05 -24.23 8.59
C LEU A 291 5.29 -22.91 9.33
N ASP A 292 4.47 -21.90 9.03
CA ASP A 292 4.45 -20.60 9.71
C ASP A 292 3.08 -20.42 10.36
N ASP A 293 2.93 -20.95 11.56
CA ASP A 293 1.68 -20.91 12.32
C ASP A 293 1.35 -19.48 12.78
N ASP A 294 2.34 -18.69 13.15
CA ASP A 294 2.18 -17.29 13.58
C ASP A 294 1.60 -16.41 12.43
N PHE A 295 2.06 -16.63 11.20
CA PHE A 295 1.54 -15.87 10.05
C PHE A 295 0.07 -16.23 9.73
N ILE A 296 -0.25 -17.52 9.77
CA ILE A 296 -1.63 -17.96 9.51
C ILE A 296 -2.56 -17.46 10.62
N GLU A 297 -2.12 -17.50 11.88
CA GLU A 297 -2.86 -16.93 13.00
C GLU A 297 -3.05 -15.41 12.82
N ALA A 298 -2.01 -14.69 12.37
CA ALA A 298 -2.10 -13.26 12.06
C ALA A 298 -3.09 -12.95 10.93
N ILE A 299 -3.20 -13.81 9.90
CA ILE A 299 -4.22 -13.69 8.85
C ILE A 299 -5.63 -13.83 9.45
N ILE A 300 -5.86 -14.90 10.23
CA ILE A 300 -7.17 -15.18 10.85
C ILE A 300 -7.56 -14.01 11.76
N THR A 301 -6.65 -13.58 12.62
CA THR A 301 -6.84 -12.43 13.51
C THR A 301 -7.24 -11.18 12.74
N THR A 302 -6.49 -10.84 11.69
CA THR A 302 -6.76 -9.64 10.89
C THR A 302 -8.10 -9.72 10.16
N VAL A 303 -8.48 -10.89 9.64
CA VAL A 303 -9.76 -11.09 8.97
C VAL A 303 -10.93 -10.97 9.94
N ILE A 304 -10.85 -11.65 11.10
CA ILE A 304 -11.90 -11.56 12.14
C ILE A 304 -12.06 -10.12 12.61
N PHE A 305 -10.95 -9.47 12.95
CA PHE A 305 -10.93 -8.07 13.34
C PHE A 305 -11.58 -7.19 12.27
N THR A 306 -11.16 -7.31 11.01
CA THR A 306 -11.66 -6.49 9.90
C THR A 306 -13.15 -6.68 9.67
N VAL A 307 -13.62 -7.93 9.58
CA VAL A 307 -15.04 -8.21 9.30
C VAL A 307 -15.94 -7.68 10.39
N ILE A 308 -15.59 -7.92 11.66
CA ILE A 308 -16.43 -7.52 12.79
C ILE A 308 -16.37 -6.01 13.02
N SER A 309 -15.15 -5.39 13.00
CA SER A 309 -15.03 -3.95 13.22
C SER A 309 -15.73 -3.15 12.13
N VAL A 310 -15.53 -3.48 10.85
CA VAL A 310 -16.15 -2.78 9.72
C VAL A 310 -17.68 -2.94 9.72
N ALA A 311 -18.20 -4.11 10.09
CA ALA A 311 -19.64 -4.32 10.23
C ALA A 311 -20.24 -3.45 11.35
N LEU A 312 -19.60 -3.41 12.52
CA LEU A 312 -20.04 -2.59 13.64
C LEU A 312 -19.92 -1.10 13.30
N GLU A 313 -18.84 -0.68 12.66
CA GLU A 313 -18.66 0.70 12.22
C GLU A 313 -19.70 1.15 11.20
N LEU A 314 -20.08 0.25 10.27
CA LEU A 314 -21.16 0.54 9.33
C LEU A 314 -22.49 0.76 10.06
N LEU A 315 -22.84 -0.10 11.01
CA LEU A 315 -24.09 0.00 11.77
C LEU A 315 -24.11 1.26 12.64
N ILE A 316 -23.06 1.48 13.44
CA ILE A 316 -22.96 2.62 14.34
C ILE A 316 -22.80 3.91 13.53
N GLY A 317 -21.97 3.90 12.48
CA GLY A 317 -21.75 5.04 11.60
C GLY A 317 -23.03 5.46 10.86
N LEU A 318 -23.82 4.48 10.38
CA LEU A 318 -25.12 4.75 9.76
C LEU A 318 -26.11 5.37 10.74
N PHE A 319 -26.18 4.84 11.95
CA PHE A 319 -27.00 5.41 13.01
C PHE A 319 -26.57 6.87 13.31
N MET A 320 -25.27 7.11 13.52
CA MET A 320 -24.72 8.45 13.75
C MET A 320 -25.01 9.39 12.57
N ALA A 321 -24.83 8.92 11.33
CA ALA A 321 -25.10 9.70 10.12
C ALA A 321 -26.57 10.12 10.02
N MET A 322 -27.51 9.21 10.31
CA MET A 322 -28.96 9.52 10.32
C MET A 322 -29.31 10.54 11.39
N VAL A 323 -28.76 10.41 12.61
CA VAL A 323 -29.00 11.38 13.70
C VAL A 323 -28.49 12.77 13.29
N VAL A 324 -27.27 12.85 12.78
CA VAL A 324 -26.61 14.12 12.41
C VAL A 324 -27.15 14.72 11.10
N ASN A 325 -27.83 13.93 10.28
CA ASN A 325 -28.57 14.40 9.10
C ASN A 325 -29.88 15.08 9.46
N SER A 326 -30.46 14.74 10.61
CA SER A 326 -31.72 15.34 11.06
C SER A 326 -31.57 16.85 11.35
N LYS A 327 -32.72 17.60 11.29
CA LYS A 327 -32.75 19.05 11.51
C LYS A 327 -32.88 19.35 13.00
N PHE A 328 -31.78 19.62 13.70
CA PHE A 328 -31.77 20.06 15.10
C PHE A 328 -30.76 21.18 15.36
N ARG A 329 -30.95 21.92 16.45
CA ARG A 329 -30.03 23.01 16.86
C ARG A 329 -28.73 22.37 17.37
N GLY A 330 -27.58 22.84 16.86
CA GLY A 330 -26.25 22.31 17.25
C GLY A 330 -25.70 21.17 16.39
N ARG A 331 -26.39 20.76 15.33
CA ARG A 331 -25.90 19.69 14.44
C ARG A 331 -24.49 19.94 13.89
N GLY A 332 -24.10 21.21 13.66
CA GLY A 332 -22.75 21.57 13.22
C GLY A 332 -21.69 21.26 14.27
N ALA A 333 -21.97 21.63 15.53
CA ALA A 333 -21.08 21.29 16.66
C ALA A 333 -20.98 19.77 16.85
N MET A 334 -22.11 19.04 16.75
CA MET A 334 -22.12 17.58 16.83
C MET A 334 -21.24 16.93 15.76
N ARG A 335 -21.28 17.43 14.51
CA ARG A 335 -20.40 16.98 13.42
C ARG A 335 -18.92 17.20 13.74
N ALA A 336 -18.57 18.31 14.34
CA ALA A 336 -17.19 18.61 14.73
C ALA A 336 -16.72 17.72 15.89
N VAL A 337 -17.53 17.56 16.94
CA VAL A 337 -17.19 16.78 18.13
C VAL A 337 -17.04 15.29 17.81
N MET A 338 -17.91 14.73 16.97
CA MET A 338 -17.84 13.31 16.62
C MET A 338 -16.58 12.97 15.84
N LEU A 339 -15.90 13.95 15.21
CA LEU A 339 -14.63 13.70 14.51
C LEU A 339 -13.41 13.64 15.43
N VAL A 340 -13.52 14.09 16.67
CA VAL A 340 -12.40 14.14 17.62
C VAL A 340 -11.72 12.79 17.78
N PRO A 341 -12.43 11.66 17.99
CA PRO A 341 -11.78 10.35 18.10
C PRO A 341 -10.96 9.97 16.88
N TRP A 342 -11.49 10.24 15.68
CA TRP A 342 -10.80 9.94 14.43
C TRP A 342 -9.58 10.83 14.19
N ALA A 343 -9.65 12.10 14.60
CA ALA A 343 -8.57 13.06 14.42
C ALA A 343 -7.34 12.80 15.31
N ILE A 344 -7.50 12.03 16.40
CA ILE A 344 -6.38 11.66 17.27
C ILE A 344 -5.48 10.63 16.54
N PRO A 345 -4.14 10.84 16.48
CA PRO A 345 -3.22 9.83 15.92
C PRO A 345 -3.41 8.46 16.58
N THR A 346 -3.37 7.39 15.77
CA THR A 346 -3.71 6.03 16.23
C THR A 346 -2.84 5.57 17.40
N VAL A 347 -1.53 5.85 17.37
CA VAL A 347 -0.61 5.49 18.46
C VAL A 347 -1.00 6.17 19.77
N ILE A 348 -1.37 7.46 19.74
CA ILE A 348 -1.79 8.21 20.93
C ILE A 348 -3.11 7.65 21.45
N SER A 349 -4.07 7.42 20.56
CA SER A 349 -5.37 6.83 20.91
C SER A 349 -5.16 5.44 21.55
N ALA A 350 -4.36 4.58 20.95
CA ALA A 350 -4.08 3.25 21.48
C ALA A 350 -3.41 3.32 22.87
N ARG A 351 -2.46 4.24 23.10
CA ARG A 351 -1.84 4.44 24.42
C ARG A 351 -2.83 4.93 25.48
N LEU A 352 -3.76 5.81 25.12
CA LEU A 352 -4.83 6.23 26.04
C LEU A 352 -5.72 5.05 26.43
N TRP A 353 -6.11 4.22 25.46
CA TRP A 353 -6.90 3.04 25.71
C TRP A 353 -6.14 1.97 26.51
N GLU A 354 -4.85 1.76 26.25
CA GLU A 354 -3.98 0.89 27.03
C GLU A 354 -3.98 1.29 28.53
N LEU A 355 -3.90 2.58 28.82
CA LEU A 355 -3.99 3.09 30.19
C LEU A 355 -5.35 2.84 30.83
N MET A 356 -6.42 3.00 30.07
CA MET A 356 -7.79 2.79 30.57
C MET A 356 -8.14 1.31 30.76
N LEU A 357 -7.56 0.44 29.93
CA LEU A 357 -7.80 -1.01 29.88
C LEU A 357 -6.74 -1.83 30.64
N LYS A 358 -5.96 -1.22 31.57
CA LYS A 358 -4.99 -1.99 32.36
C LYS A 358 -5.63 -3.20 33.02
N ASP A 359 -4.94 -4.34 32.98
CA ASP A 359 -5.37 -5.64 33.51
C ASP A 359 -5.46 -5.71 35.04
N THR A 360 -5.40 -4.57 35.68
CA THR A 360 -5.46 -4.43 37.15
C THR A 360 -6.60 -3.53 37.58
N SER A 361 -6.91 -3.47 38.85
CA SER A 361 -7.87 -2.53 39.44
C SER A 361 -7.52 -1.05 39.24
N ALA A 362 -6.30 -0.73 38.74
CA ALA A 362 -5.90 0.63 38.37
C ALA A 362 -6.44 1.04 36.99
N GLY A 363 -6.89 0.08 36.15
CA GLY A 363 -7.57 0.37 34.89
C GLY A 363 -8.95 0.97 35.13
N ILE A 364 -9.28 2.08 34.44
CA ILE A 364 -10.55 2.80 34.65
C ILE A 364 -11.76 1.88 34.45
N PHE A 365 -11.75 1.05 33.39
CA PHE A 365 -12.87 0.14 33.11
C PHE A 365 -12.98 -0.96 34.15
N ASN A 366 -11.88 -1.57 34.58
CA ASN A 366 -11.88 -2.55 35.65
C ASN A 366 -12.39 -1.93 36.95
N LYS A 367 -11.94 -0.72 37.28
CA LYS A 367 -12.42 -0.02 38.47
C LYS A 367 -13.94 0.23 38.44
N ILE A 368 -14.48 0.73 37.32
CA ILE A 368 -15.92 0.95 37.16
C ILE A 368 -16.70 -0.35 37.29
N LEU A 369 -16.25 -1.43 36.65
CA LEU A 369 -16.93 -2.72 36.69
C LEU A 369 -16.90 -3.36 38.08
N LEU A 370 -15.79 -3.23 38.82
CA LEU A 370 -15.68 -3.67 40.20
C LEU A 370 -16.57 -2.85 41.14
N ASP A 371 -16.57 -1.52 41.00
CA ASP A 371 -17.39 -0.61 41.82
C ASP A 371 -18.91 -0.84 41.57
N LEU A 372 -19.29 -1.29 40.37
CA LEU A 372 -20.66 -1.68 40.02
C LEU A 372 -20.99 -3.14 40.40
N ASN A 373 -20.05 -3.89 40.99
CA ASN A 373 -20.17 -5.35 41.27
C ASN A 373 -20.55 -6.16 40.02
N ALA A 374 -20.17 -5.71 38.82
CA ALA A 374 -20.38 -6.42 37.57
C ALA A 374 -19.36 -7.55 37.33
N ILE A 375 -18.20 -7.46 37.99
CA ILE A 375 -17.12 -8.44 37.97
C ILE A 375 -16.58 -8.65 39.39
N GLU A 376 -16.08 -9.85 39.69
CA GLU A 376 -15.50 -10.18 41.02
C GLU A 376 -13.98 -9.90 41.06
N ALA A 377 -13.33 -9.94 39.89
CA ALA A 377 -11.89 -9.70 39.74
C ALA A 377 -11.61 -8.89 38.47
N PRO A 378 -10.48 -8.14 38.42
CA PRO A 378 -10.11 -7.38 37.21
C PRO A 378 -10.00 -8.29 36.00
N LEU A 379 -10.57 -7.86 34.87
CA LEU A 379 -10.43 -8.52 33.56
C LEU A 379 -9.06 -8.19 32.97
N ALA A 380 -8.41 -9.20 32.39
CA ALA A 380 -7.13 -9.06 31.71
C ALA A 380 -7.35 -8.70 30.23
N TRP A 381 -7.85 -7.49 29.98
CA TRP A 381 -8.23 -6.98 28.65
C TRP A 381 -7.15 -7.12 27.59
N LEU A 382 -5.89 -6.94 28.00
CA LEU A 382 -4.75 -6.89 27.09
C LEU A 382 -3.94 -8.19 27.06
N SER A 383 -4.03 -9.01 28.14
CA SER A 383 -3.23 -10.23 28.28
C SER A 383 -4.02 -11.52 28.06
N ASP A 384 -5.35 -11.50 28.18
CA ASP A 384 -6.17 -12.69 27.92
C ASP A 384 -6.43 -12.82 26.40
N PRO A 385 -5.96 -13.90 25.74
CA PRO A 385 -6.14 -14.12 24.32
C PRO A 385 -7.61 -14.07 23.87
N SER A 386 -8.55 -14.43 24.74
CA SER A 386 -9.99 -14.39 24.42
C SER A 386 -10.56 -12.96 24.37
N LEU A 387 -9.94 -12.02 25.07
CA LEU A 387 -10.37 -10.62 25.16
C LEU A 387 -9.62 -9.68 24.23
N GLN A 388 -8.45 -10.06 23.72
CA GLN A 388 -7.59 -9.19 22.92
C GLN A 388 -8.29 -8.70 21.64
N ILE A 389 -8.85 -9.61 20.81
CA ILE A 389 -9.54 -9.24 19.58
C ILE A 389 -10.80 -8.41 19.85
N PRO A 390 -11.72 -8.79 20.76
CA PRO A 390 -12.84 -7.94 21.16
C PRO A 390 -12.42 -6.55 21.64
N THR A 391 -11.35 -6.47 22.43
CA THR A 391 -10.80 -5.19 22.91
C THR A 391 -10.30 -4.32 21.75
N ALA A 392 -9.55 -4.89 20.81
CA ALA A 392 -9.10 -4.17 19.62
C ALA A 392 -10.28 -3.63 18.80
N ILE A 393 -11.32 -4.45 18.60
CA ILE A 393 -12.54 -4.07 17.88
C ILE A 393 -13.25 -2.88 18.56
N ILE A 394 -13.40 -2.91 19.88
CA ILE A 394 -14.05 -1.82 20.63
C ILE A 394 -13.29 -0.50 20.44
N VAL A 395 -11.97 -0.55 20.58
CA VAL A 395 -11.11 0.64 20.43
C VAL A 395 -11.17 1.19 19.01
N ASP A 396 -11.12 0.32 18.02
CA ASP A 396 -11.13 0.68 16.61
C ASP A 396 -12.50 1.27 16.20
N VAL A 397 -13.60 0.62 16.57
CA VAL A 397 -14.97 1.11 16.31
C VAL A 397 -15.20 2.47 16.95
N TRP A 398 -14.77 2.68 18.20
CA TRP A 398 -14.85 4.00 18.84
C TRP A 398 -14.11 5.07 18.04
N LYS A 399 -12.95 4.73 17.52
CA LYS A 399 -12.11 5.68 16.77
C LYS A 399 -12.66 5.98 15.38
N THR A 400 -13.15 4.97 14.67
CA THR A 400 -13.36 5.02 13.21
C THR A 400 -14.83 5.08 12.78
N ALA A 401 -15.79 4.68 13.63
CA ALA A 401 -17.21 4.84 13.34
C ALA A 401 -17.63 6.30 13.02
N PRO A 402 -17.05 7.34 13.66
CA PRO A 402 -17.30 8.72 13.26
C PRO A 402 -16.91 9.06 11.82
N PHE A 403 -15.81 8.51 11.33
CA PHE A 403 -15.39 8.70 9.94
C PHE A 403 -16.35 7.99 8.97
N MET A 404 -16.74 6.76 9.29
CA MET A 404 -17.78 6.02 8.56
C MET A 404 -19.07 6.84 8.51
N ALA A 405 -19.47 7.42 9.63
CA ALA A 405 -20.67 8.28 9.71
C ALA A 405 -20.60 9.49 8.76
N LEU A 406 -19.44 10.12 8.60
CA LEU A 406 -19.29 11.25 7.66
C LEU A 406 -19.40 10.83 6.21
N LEU A 407 -18.81 9.71 5.83
CA LEU A 407 -18.92 9.19 4.46
C LEU A 407 -20.39 8.89 4.13
N LEU A 408 -21.10 8.24 5.05
CA LEU A 408 -22.52 7.93 4.90
C LEU A 408 -23.39 9.20 4.94
N LEU A 409 -23.05 10.19 5.76
CA LEU A 409 -23.74 11.48 5.82
C LEU A 409 -23.65 12.23 4.49
N ALA A 410 -22.49 12.20 3.82
CA ALA A 410 -22.34 12.78 2.50
C ALA A 410 -23.31 12.14 1.49
N GLY A 411 -23.45 10.80 1.52
CA GLY A 411 -24.42 10.08 0.71
C GLY A 411 -25.87 10.42 1.04
N LEU A 412 -26.21 10.53 2.34
CA LEU A 412 -27.56 10.91 2.79
C LEU A 412 -27.98 12.31 2.31
N GLN A 413 -27.03 13.24 2.20
CA GLN A 413 -27.30 14.62 1.77
C GLN A 413 -27.60 14.75 0.28
N VAL A 414 -27.26 13.76 -0.53
CA VAL A 414 -27.56 13.73 -1.97
C VAL A 414 -29.01 13.28 -2.24
N ILE A 415 -29.65 12.58 -1.29
CA ILE A 415 -31.03 12.09 -1.44
C ILE A 415 -32.02 13.26 -1.38
N PRO A 416 -32.83 13.48 -2.43
CA PRO A 416 -33.81 14.56 -2.44
C PRO A 416 -34.88 14.41 -1.34
N GLY A 417 -35.17 15.51 -0.64
CA GLY A 417 -36.16 15.55 0.44
C GLY A 417 -37.57 15.17 -0.03
N ASP A 418 -37.93 15.56 -1.24
CA ASP A 418 -39.24 15.35 -1.86
C ASP A 418 -39.63 13.86 -1.91
N LEU A 419 -38.67 12.95 -2.00
CA LEU A 419 -38.93 11.50 -1.94
C LEU A 419 -39.50 11.08 -0.58
N TYR A 420 -39.01 11.68 0.49
CA TYR A 420 -39.49 11.40 1.84
C TYR A 420 -40.85 12.03 2.11
N GLU A 421 -41.13 13.22 1.53
CA GLU A 421 -42.43 13.89 1.60
C GLU A 421 -43.49 13.10 0.84
N ALA A 422 -43.22 12.67 -0.41
CA ALA A 422 -44.13 11.83 -1.18
C ALA A 422 -44.44 10.52 -0.46
N ALA A 423 -43.41 9.81 0.03
CA ALA A 423 -43.61 8.58 0.79
C ALA A 423 -44.41 8.79 2.10
N SER A 424 -44.34 9.99 2.69
CA SER A 424 -45.14 10.31 3.87
C SER A 424 -46.61 10.51 3.53
N VAL A 425 -46.92 11.10 2.37
CA VAL A 425 -48.27 11.23 1.82
C VAL A 425 -48.87 9.85 1.52
N ASP A 426 -48.05 8.92 0.99
CA ASP A 426 -48.40 7.54 0.73
C ASP A 426 -48.54 6.68 2.00
N GLY A 427 -48.38 7.27 3.20
CA GLY A 427 -48.54 6.58 4.48
C GLY A 427 -47.37 5.68 4.88
N ALA A 428 -46.17 5.81 4.23
CA ALA A 428 -45.01 5.05 4.61
C ALA A 428 -44.43 5.46 5.95
N ASN A 429 -44.32 4.52 6.88
CA ASN A 429 -43.68 4.74 8.19
C ASN A 429 -42.15 4.93 8.05
N PRO A 430 -41.45 5.46 9.08
CA PRO A 430 -40.01 5.69 9.02
C PRO A 430 -39.17 4.45 8.66
N ILE A 431 -39.55 3.28 9.14
CA ILE A 431 -38.86 2.01 8.85
C ILE A 431 -39.00 1.65 7.38
N ARG A 432 -40.21 1.78 6.81
CA ARG A 432 -40.45 1.53 5.39
C ARG A 432 -39.69 2.52 4.51
N ARG A 433 -39.65 3.81 4.87
CA ARG A 433 -38.86 4.83 4.16
C ARG A 433 -37.36 4.51 4.21
N PHE A 434 -36.86 4.02 5.34
CA PHE A 434 -35.47 3.63 5.47
C PHE A 434 -35.11 2.50 4.49
N PHE A 435 -35.86 1.39 4.49
CA PHE A 435 -35.54 0.23 3.62
C PHE A 435 -35.89 0.44 2.14
N SER A 436 -36.91 1.25 1.82
CA SER A 436 -37.37 1.45 0.45
C SER A 436 -36.76 2.65 -0.26
N ILE A 437 -36.27 3.67 0.47
CA ILE A 437 -35.71 4.91 -0.11
C ILE A 437 -34.26 5.10 0.34
N THR A 438 -34.05 5.19 1.66
CA THR A 438 -32.73 5.58 2.19
C THR A 438 -31.68 4.55 1.85
N LEU A 439 -31.86 3.30 2.22
CA LEU A 439 -30.87 2.24 2.06
C LEU A 439 -30.54 1.94 0.58
N PRO A 440 -31.51 1.85 -0.34
CA PRO A 440 -31.21 1.66 -1.76
C PRO A 440 -30.43 2.82 -2.39
N LEU A 441 -30.82 4.07 -2.10
CA LEU A 441 -30.15 5.25 -2.65
C LEU A 441 -28.79 5.51 -1.98
N LEU A 442 -28.56 4.99 -0.79
CA LEU A 442 -27.29 5.09 -0.07
C LEU A 442 -26.27 4.03 -0.48
N ARG A 443 -26.66 2.99 -1.25
CA ARG A 443 -25.78 1.90 -1.65
C ARG A 443 -24.42 2.35 -2.21
N PRO A 444 -24.33 3.35 -3.11
CA PRO A 444 -23.03 3.80 -3.62
C PRO A 444 -22.13 4.38 -2.52
N ALA A 445 -22.69 5.15 -1.59
CA ALA A 445 -21.94 5.71 -0.48
C ALA A 445 -21.49 4.62 0.52
N ILE A 446 -22.35 3.64 0.80
CA ILE A 446 -22.01 2.45 1.61
C ILE A 446 -20.87 1.68 0.95
N ALA A 447 -20.94 1.47 -0.37
CA ALA A 447 -19.89 0.78 -1.13
C ALA A 447 -18.52 1.45 -0.97
N ILE A 448 -18.47 2.78 -1.18
CA ILE A 448 -17.25 3.55 -1.04
C ILE A 448 -16.74 3.49 0.41
N ALA A 449 -17.61 3.67 1.39
CA ALA A 449 -17.24 3.64 2.80
C ALA A 449 -16.69 2.27 3.23
N LEU A 450 -17.33 1.18 2.80
CA LEU A 450 -16.86 -0.19 3.05
C LEU A 450 -15.51 -0.46 2.40
N ILE A 451 -15.30 -0.06 1.13
CA ILE A 451 -14.01 -0.22 0.46
C ILE A 451 -12.91 0.47 1.25
N PHE A 452 -13.06 1.77 1.52
CA PHE A 452 -12.06 2.53 2.27
C PHE A 452 -11.74 1.91 3.62
N ARG A 453 -12.79 1.54 4.37
CA ARG A 453 -12.59 1.05 5.73
C ARG A 453 -12.02 -0.36 5.79
N THR A 454 -12.45 -1.26 4.89
CA THR A 454 -11.90 -2.61 4.82
C THR A 454 -10.41 -2.59 4.42
N LEU A 455 -10.04 -1.76 3.42
CA LEU A 455 -8.64 -1.61 3.02
C LEU A 455 -7.76 -1.05 4.15
N ASP A 456 -8.31 -0.20 5.01
CA ASP A 456 -7.63 0.34 6.16
C ASP A 456 -7.50 -0.68 7.29
N ALA A 457 -8.56 -1.42 7.61
CA ALA A 457 -8.59 -2.44 8.66
C ALA A 457 -7.68 -3.64 8.35
N LEU A 458 -7.58 -4.08 7.08
CA LEU A 458 -6.71 -5.18 6.67
C LEU A 458 -5.22 -4.92 6.88
N ARG A 459 -4.80 -3.67 6.98
CA ARG A 459 -3.41 -3.27 7.24
C ARG A 459 -3.23 -2.64 8.62
N VAL A 460 -4.10 -2.96 9.58
CA VAL A 460 -4.00 -2.47 10.95
C VAL A 460 -2.65 -2.84 11.57
N PHE A 461 -1.90 -1.81 11.99
CA PHE A 461 -0.58 -1.94 12.58
C PHE A 461 -0.51 -1.32 13.97
N ASP A 462 -0.66 0.01 14.06
CA ASP A 462 -0.41 0.79 15.26
C ASP A 462 -1.22 0.31 16.46
N LEU A 463 -2.50 -0.03 16.25
CA LEU A 463 -3.40 -0.48 17.30
C LEU A 463 -2.90 -1.77 17.95
N PHE A 464 -2.61 -2.80 17.14
CA PHE A 464 -2.13 -4.09 17.63
C PHE A 464 -0.74 -3.97 18.24
N ASN A 465 0.17 -3.25 17.60
CA ASN A 465 1.53 -3.08 18.08
C ASN A 465 1.59 -2.39 19.45
N VAL A 466 0.70 -1.40 19.68
CA VAL A 466 0.67 -0.65 20.96
C VAL A 466 -0.05 -1.42 22.05
N LEU A 467 -1.19 -2.06 21.77
CA LEU A 467 -2.00 -2.73 22.78
C LEU A 467 -1.43 -4.08 23.19
N PHE A 468 -0.92 -4.86 22.24
CA PHE A 468 -0.58 -6.27 22.48
C PHE A 468 0.89 -6.60 22.24
N GLY A 469 1.63 -5.76 21.46
CA GLY A 469 3.00 -6.07 21.08
C GLY A 469 3.09 -7.41 20.35
N ARG A 470 3.86 -8.35 20.91
CA ARG A 470 4.03 -9.70 20.36
C ARG A 470 2.98 -10.72 20.79
N GLN A 471 2.08 -10.37 21.72
CA GLN A 471 1.11 -11.32 22.26
C GLN A 471 -0.02 -11.64 21.28
N GLN A 472 -0.40 -10.65 20.46
CA GLN A 472 -1.42 -10.83 19.43
C GLN A 472 -1.00 -10.04 18.18
N LEU A 473 -0.76 -10.75 17.08
CA LEU A 473 -0.25 -10.16 15.85
C LEU A 473 -1.34 -9.98 14.79
N SER A 474 -1.36 -8.82 14.14
CA SER A 474 -2.00 -8.66 12.83
C SER A 474 -1.00 -9.02 11.72
N MET A 475 -1.46 -9.18 10.48
CA MET A 475 -0.57 -9.40 9.33
C MET A 475 0.51 -8.30 9.23
N ALA A 476 0.16 -7.05 9.50
CA ALA A 476 1.10 -5.94 9.42
C ALA A 476 2.09 -5.91 10.58
N THR A 477 1.67 -6.26 11.80
CA THR A 477 2.58 -6.36 12.97
C THR A 477 3.50 -7.57 12.85
N TYR A 478 3.02 -8.69 12.33
CA TYR A 478 3.85 -9.85 12.03
C TYR A 478 4.93 -9.53 10.99
N ASN A 479 4.56 -8.83 9.92
CA ASN A 479 5.52 -8.35 8.92
C ASN A 479 6.61 -7.47 9.52
N PHE A 480 6.23 -6.52 10.38
CA PHE A 480 7.16 -5.64 11.08
C PHE A 480 8.11 -6.42 11.99
N GLU A 481 7.59 -7.38 12.73
CA GLU A 481 8.36 -8.24 13.62
C GLU A 481 9.40 -9.07 12.84
N THR A 482 8.99 -9.63 11.71
CA THR A 482 9.85 -10.40 10.81
C THR A 482 10.96 -9.53 10.21
N LEU A 483 10.62 -8.30 9.80
CA LEU A 483 11.59 -7.36 9.22
C LEU A 483 12.59 -6.83 10.26
N VAL A 484 12.08 -6.34 11.39
CA VAL A 484 12.88 -5.54 12.32
C VAL A 484 13.53 -6.41 13.39
N SER A 485 12.76 -7.32 14.01
CA SER A 485 13.27 -8.14 15.12
C SER A 485 13.98 -9.39 14.61
N ASN A 486 13.43 -10.06 13.59
CA ASN A 486 14.05 -11.26 13.01
C ASN A 486 15.05 -10.91 11.89
N GLN A 487 15.07 -9.65 11.42
CA GLN A 487 15.97 -9.13 10.38
C GLN A 487 15.90 -9.89 9.04
N GLN A 488 14.74 -10.49 8.72
CA GLN A 488 14.50 -11.27 7.52
C GLN A 488 13.82 -10.42 6.43
N ASP A 489 14.56 -9.58 5.69
CA ASP A 489 14.02 -8.65 4.68
C ASP A 489 13.33 -9.41 3.54
N GLY A 490 13.93 -10.48 3.02
CA GLY A 490 13.33 -11.30 1.95
C GLY A 490 12.00 -11.92 2.37
N TYR A 491 11.96 -12.51 3.56
CA TYR A 491 10.75 -13.15 4.11
C TYR A 491 9.65 -12.11 4.41
N ALA A 492 10.00 -11.00 5.05
CA ALA A 492 9.08 -9.88 5.30
C ALA A 492 8.56 -9.24 4.00
N SER A 493 9.40 -9.21 2.97
CA SER A 493 8.98 -8.78 1.63
C SER A 493 7.94 -9.73 1.02
N ALA A 494 8.07 -11.05 1.21
CA ALA A 494 7.07 -12.03 0.77
C ALA A 494 5.74 -11.84 1.53
N ILE A 495 5.78 -11.61 2.84
CA ILE A 495 4.60 -11.25 3.64
C ILE A 495 3.92 -10.00 3.09
N SER A 496 4.70 -8.95 2.79
CA SER A 496 4.17 -7.69 2.20
C SER A 496 3.47 -7.92 0.87
N VAL A 497 4.01 -8.79 0.00
CA VAL A 497 3.39 -9.14 -1.29
C VAL A 497 2.08 -9.91 -1.05
N ILE A 498 2.04 -10.86 -0.10
CA ILE A 498 0.81 -11.58 0.25
C ILE A 498 -0.25 -10.62 0.77
N ILE A 499 0.10 -9.70 1.69
CA ILE A 499 -0.81 -8.67 2.20
C ILE A 499 -1.36 -7.83 1.04
N PHE A 500 -0.49 -7.40 0.12
CA PHE A 500 -0.91 -6.62 -1.05
C PHE A 500 -1.89 -7.39 -1.95
N ILE A 501 -1.62 -8.66 -2.23
CA ILE A 501 -2.52 -9.52 -3.00
C ILE A 501 -3.85 -9.68 -2.27
N PHE A 502 -3.82 -9.93 -0.97
CA PHE A 502 -5.01 -10.08 -0.13
C PHE A 502 -5.90 -8.84 -0.18
N ILE A 503 -5.32 -7.66 0.04
CA ILE A 503 -6.02 -6.38 -0.06
C ILE A 503 -6.58 -6.16 -1.47
N SER A 504 -5.81 -6.47 -2.52
CA SER A 504 -6.23 -6.34 -3.92
C SER A 504 -7.41 -7.23 -4.26
N VAL A 505 -7.42 -8.48 -3.78
CA VAL A 505 -8.53 -9.41 -3.96
C VAL A 505 -9.80 -8.88 -3.28
N PHE A 506 -9.69 -8.41 -2.04
CA PHE A 506 -10.83 -7.79 -1.35
C PHE A 506 -11.35 -6.56 -2.09
N ALA A 507 -10.47 -5.66 -2.53
CA ALA A 507 -10.85 -4.50 -3.31
C ALA A 507 -11.60 -4.89 -4.60
N PHE A 508 -11.08 -5.89 -5.33
CA PHE A 508 -11.71 -6.40 -6.55
C PHE A 508 -13.10 -6.99 -6.28
N ILE A 509 -13.24 -7.80 -5.23
CA ILE A 509 -14.51 -8.38 -4.81
C ILE A 509 -15.54 -7.28 -4.50
N TYR A 510 -15.15 -6.26 -3.73
CA TYR A 510 -16.05 -5.15 -3.41
C TYR A 510 -16.50 -4.38 -4.63
N VAL A 511 -15.59 -4.01 -5.53
CA VAL A 511 -15.93 -3.30 -6.78
C VAL A 511 -16.92 -4.12 -7.61
N ARG A 512 -16.70 -5.43 -7.69
CA ARG A 512 -17.55 -6.36 -8.46
C ARG A 512 -18.93 -6.55 -7.83
N LEU A 513 -18.99 -6.77 -6.51
CA LEU A 513 -20.25 -7.04 -5.78
C LEU A 513 -21.15 -5.80 -5.69
N LEU A 514 -20.56 -4.63 -5.58
CA LEU A 514 -21.29 -3.39 -5.34
C LEU A 514 -21.67 -2.63 -6.61
N ASN A 515 -21.32 -3.18 -7.80
CA ASN A 515 -21.65 -2.60 -9.12
C ASN A 515 -21.34 -1.07 -9.20
N VAL A 516 -20.15 -0.66 -8.75
CA VAL A 516 -19.77 0.76 -8.70
C VAL A 516 -19.63 1.37 -10.10
N GLU A 517 -19.65 0.57 -11.16
CA GLU A 517 -19.46 0.98 -12.55
C GLU A 517 -20.77 1.28 -13.33
N SER A 518 -21.92 1.27 -12.70
CA SER A 518 -23.19 1.53 -13.41
C SER A 518 -23.77 2.91 -13.13
#